data_9794a7a004a0abcbc464317f70d235c3
#
_entry.id   9794a7a004a0abcbc464317f70d235c3
#
_cell.length_a   1.000
_cell.length_b   1.000
_cell.length_c   1.000
_cell.angle_alpha   90.00
_cell.angle_beta   90.00
_cell.angle_gamma   90.00
#
_symmetry.space_group_name_H-M   'P 1'
#
loop_
_entity.id
_entity.type
_entity.pdbx_description
1 polymer ?
#
loop_
_entity_poly.entity_id
_entity_poly.type
_entity_poly.pdbx_seq_one_letter_code
_entity_poly.pdbx_strand_id
1 'polypeptide(L)'
;MLGGGVGDSYQPIEKKYQLTRRALQLVHEFGFPVHVLTKSVLVIRDADILNAVNQHSRAIVSFSFSSVDDRTSAVVEPRVPSPSERLDAIRFFKSQGIACGMFLLPVIPGVTDSPELLEEAVAKASGAGVDFIIFSGMTLKEGRQKDYFIGAVRDHYPRLAADYRRIYGGSKWGEPVPEYSDSLNRTFGAIVRRYKVPIRMPPALYRDVLGENDLVVVILEQIDYLLRMQGQRSPFGRAAYSISQIPEPLSGLKGGLRDLWGVGETAERVVLEVLETGKSSYHQQLLAGQGIRPEARL
;
A
#
# COMPACT_ATOMS: atom_id res chain seq x y z
N MET A 1 -3.98 0.80 11.36
CA MET A 1 -4.72 1.27 10.17
C MET A 1 -6.21 1.23 10.48
N LEU A 2 -6.91 2.34 10.31
CA LEU A 2 -8.37 2.39 10.35
C LEU A 2 -8.90 2.12 8.94
N GLY A 3 -9.45 0.97 8.75
CA GLY A 3 -10.01 0.44 7.51
C GLY A 3 -10.12 -1.05 7.70
N GLY A 4 -11.35 -1.56 7.78
CA GLY A 4 -11.57 -3.00 7.92
C GLY A 4 -11.20 -3.74 6.64
N GLY A 5 -10.68 -4.95 6.72
CA GLY A 5 -10.34 -5.76 5.55
C GLY A 5 -11.51 -6.05 4.61
N VAL A 6 -12.76 -5.91 5.07
CA VAL A 6 -13.98 -6.20 4.29
C VAL A 6 -14.93 -5.01 4.22
N GLY A 7 -14.86 -4.06 5.14
CA GLY A 7 -15.77 -2.91 5.21
C GLY A 7 -15.03 -1.57 5.25
N ASP A 8 -15.61 -0.55 4.60
CA ASP A 8 -15.12 0.82 4.69
C ASP A 8 -15.55 1.43 6.03
N SER A 9 -14.64 2.11 6.73
CA SER A 9 -14.93 2.80 7.99
C SER A 9 -15.85 4.02 7.79
N TYR A 10 -15.93 4.54 6.58
CA TYR A 10 -16.75 5.70 6.22
C TYR A 10 -17.97 5.31 5.39
N GLN A 11 -18.65 4.23 5.77
CA GLN A 11 -19.95 3.88 5.17
C GLN A 11 -20.98 4.99 5.39
N PRO A 12 -22.05 5.08 4.57
CA PRO A 12 -23.07 6.13 4.72
C PRO A 12 -23.66 6.24 6.12
N ILE A 13 -23.75 5.12 6.86
CA ILE A 13 -24.27 5.07 8.23
C ILE A 13 -23.36 5.81 9.24
N GLU A 14 -22.09 6.01 8.88
CA GLU A 14 -21.12 6.76 9.68
C GLU A 14 -21.53 8.24 9.84
N LYS A 15 -22.32 8.79 8.90
CA LYS A 15 -22.94 10.13 9.07
C LYS A 15 -23.77 10.23 10.35
N LYS A 16 -24.44 9.14 10.74
CA LYS A 16 -25.32 9.08 11.92
C LYS A 16 -24.57 8.69 13.20
N TYR A 17 -23.80 7.60 13.15
CA TYR A 17 -23.22 7.01 14.36
C TYR A 17 -21.86 7.57 14.74
N GLN A 18 -21.10 8.13 13.82
CA GLN A 18 -19.79 8.77 14.02
C GLN A 18 -18.80 7.89 14.80
N LEU A 19 -18.80 6.58 14.53
CA LEU A 19 -17.92 5.64 15.23
C LEU A 19 -16.47 5.83 14.83
N THR A 20 -16.22 6.08 13.54
CA THR A 20 -14.87 6.36 13.04
C THR A 20 -14.35 7.67 13.63
N ARG A 21 -15.20 8.72 13.70
CA ARG A 21 -14.82 9.98 14.33
C ARG A 21 -14.44 9.78 15.80
N ARG A 22 -15.22 9.02 16.56
CA ARG A 22 -14.91 8.72 17.98
C ARG A 22 -13.61 7.91 18.11
N ALA A 23 -13.37 6.95 17.21
CA ALA A 23 -12.12 6.21 17.20
C ALA A 23 -10.92 7.13 16.93
N LEU A 24 -11.05 8.10 16.01
CA LEU A 24 -10.00 9.10 15.75
C LEU A 24 -9.76 10.02 16.96
N GLN A 25 -10.81 10.36 17.71
CA GLN A 25 -10.66 11.12 18.96
C GLN A 25 -9.81 10.36 19.97
N LEU A 26 -10.06 9.06 20.17
CA LEU A 26 -9.24 8.21 21.04
C LEU A 26 -7.80 8.08 20.50
N VAL A 27 -7.62 7.90 19.19
CA VAL A 27 -6.28 7.90 18.57
C VAL A 27 -5.52 9.18 18.91
N HIS A 28 -6.18 10.33 18.81
CA HIS A 28 -5.58 11.62 19.17
C HIS A 28 -5.27 11.72 20.67
N GLU A 29 -6.22 11.35 21.53
CA GLU A 29 -6.08 11.38 23.00
C GLU A 29 -4.89 10.54 23.48
N PHE A 30 -4.72 9.34 22.89
CA PHE A 30 -3.63 8.43 23.25
C PHE A 30 -2.33 8.68 22.45
N GLY A 31 -2.27 9.68 21.59
CA GLY A 31 -1.07 10.03 20.83
C GLY A 31 -0.63 9.00 19.79
N PHE A 32 -1.54 8.14 19.31
CA PHE A 32 -1.21 7.16 18.28
C PHE A 32 -1.19 7.77 16.88
N PRO A 33 -0.26 7.35 15.99
CA PRO A 33 -0.35 7.66 14.58
C PRO A 33 -1.52 6.92 13.93
N VAL A 34 -2.06 7.48 12.84
CA VAL A 34 -3.19 6.87 12.12
C VAL A 34 -2.96 6.82 10.63
N HIS A 35 -3.36 5.71 10.02
CA HIS A 35 -3.54 5.59 8.58
C HIS A 35 -5.00 5.22 8.29
N VAL A 36 -5.71 6.10 7.63
CA VAL A 36 -7.10 5.89 7.16
C VAL A 36 -7.06 5.44 5.71
N LEU A 37 -7.74 4.34 5.40
CA LEU A 37 -7.98 3.86 4.03
C LEU A 37 -9.48 3.80 3.79
N THR A 38 -9.96 4.50 2.75
CA THR A 38 -11.39 4.58 2.43
C THR A 38 -11.63 4.78 0.93
N LYS A 39 -12.86 4.55 0.48
CA LYS A 39 -13.38 5.03 -0.82
C LYS A 39 -14.27 6.26 -0.65
N SER A 40 -14.56 6.66 0.59
CA SER A 40 -15.56 7.67 0.89
C SER A 40 -14.95 9.05 1.11
N VAL A 41 -15.46 10.06 0.43
CA VAL A 41 -15.09 11.46 0.68
C VAL A 41 -15.66 11.99 2.01
N LEU A 42 -16.50 11.20 2.70
CA LEU A 42 -17.00 11.56 4.04
C LEU A 42 -15.86 11.75 5.06
N VAL A 43 -14.68 11.18 4.82
CA VAL A 43 -13.48 11.38 5.66
C VAL A 43 -13.09 12.86 5.79
N ILE A 44 -13.46 13.73 4.83
CA ILE A 44 -13.23 15.19 4.89
C ILE A 44 -13.93 15.82 6.10
N ARG A 45 -15.07 15.28 6.54
CA ARG A 45 -15.76 15.71 7.78
C ARG A 45 -14.84 15.69 9.00
N ASP A 46 -13.93 14.74 9.05
CA ASP A 46 -13.05 14.50 10.19
C ASP A 46 -11.65 15.10 10.02
N ALA A 47 -11.50 16.03 9.06
CA ALA A 47 -10.22 16.69 8.78
C ALA A 47 -9.66 17.44 9.99
N ASP A 48 -10.51 18.01 10.83
CA ASP A 48 -10.12 18.68 12.08
C ASP A 48 -9.35 17.74 13.02
N ILE A 49 -9.85 16.53 13.25
CA ILE A 49 -9.22 15.54 14.11
C ILE A 49 -7.97 14.95 13.43
N LEU A 50 -8.04 14.67 12.12
CA LEU A 50 -6.90 14.16 11.37
C LEU A 50 -5.74 15.16 11.37
N ASN A 51 -6.02 16.46 11.27
CA ASN A 51 -5.01 17.51 11.43
C ASN A 51 -4.40 17.52 12.83
N ALA A 52 -5.23 17.41 13.89
CA ALA A 52 -4.73 17.35 15.26
C ALA A 52 -3.83 16.12 15.47
N VAL A 53 -4.24 14.94 14.98
CA VAL A 53 -3.39 13.73 15.01
C VAL A 53 -2.10 13.96 14.22
N ASN A 54 -2.18 14.56 13.01
CA ASN A 54 -1.01 14.78 12.16
C ASN A 54 0.04 15.70 12.80
N GLN A 55 -0.39 16.69 13.55
CA GLN A 55 0.50 17.61 14.27
C GLN A 55 1.20 16.93 15.46
N HIS A 56 0.56 15.95 16.08
CA HIS A 56 1.06 15.30 17.30
C HIS A 56 1.82 13.99 16.99
N SER A 57 1.26 13.12 16.16
CA SER A 57 1.76 11.74 15.98
C SER A 57 1.74 11.22 14.54
N ARG A 58 1.32 11.99 13.56
CA ARG A 58 1.17 11.67 12.14
C ARG A 58 -0.15 11.03 11.74
N ALA A 59 -0.74 11.58 10.69
CA ALA A 59 -1.89 11.01 9.99
C ALA A 59 -1.57 10.81 8.50
N ILE A 60 -2.06 9.72 7.95
CA ILE A 60 -2.01 9.41 6.52
C ILE A 60 -3.44 9.10 6.07
N VAL A 61 -3.88 9.70 4.97
CA VAL A 61 -5.19 9.40 4.37
C VAL A 61 -4.98 8.81 2.99
N SER A 62 -5.48 7.61 2.77
CA SER A 62 -5.37 6.93 1.48
C SER A 62 -6.75 6.62 0.91
N PHE A 63 -6.84 6.69 -0.41
CA PHE A 63 -8.06 6.33 -1.11
C PHE A 63 -7.83 5.12 -2.01
N SER A 64 -8.82 4.21 -2.01
CA SER A 64 -8.79 3.04 -2.88
C SER A 64 -9.49 3.33 -4.21
N PHE A 65 -8.90 2.83 -5.30
CA PHE A 65 -9.37 2.99 -6.67
C PHE A 65 -9.27 1.65 -7.41
N SER A 66 -10.31 1.28 -8.16
CA SER A 66 -10.20 0.23 -9.19
C SER A 66 -10.01 0.84 -10.58
N SER A 67 -10.37 2.13 -10.75
CA SER A 67 -10.17 2.94 -11.94
C SER A 67 -10.06 4.41 -11.55
N VAL A 68 -9.45 5.24 -12.40
CA VAL A 68 -9.46 6.71 -12.31
C VAL A 68 -10.40 7.34 -13.36
N ASP A 69 -11.10 6.51 -14.13
CA ASP A 69 -12.18 6.91 -15.03
C ASP A 69 -13.52 6.78 -14.32
N ASP A 70 -14.27 7.89 -14.23
CA ASP A 70 -15.54 7.94 -13.50
C ASP A 70 -16.60 7.02 -14.09
N ARG A 71 -16.62 6.82 -15.43
CA ARG A 71 -17.57 5.95 -16.11
C ARG A 71 -17.30 4.47 -15.80
N THR A 72 -16.06 4.07 -15.91
CA THR A 72 -15.63 2.69 -15.56
C THR A 72 -15.89 2.42 -14.09
N SER A 73 -15.55 3.37 -13.20
CA SER A 73 -15.78 3.24 -11.76
C SER A 73 -17.26 3.08 -11.42
N ALA A 74 -18.16 3.81 -12.09
CA ALA A 74 -19.62 3.68 -11.88
C ALA A 74 -20.14 2.26 -12.17
N VAL A 75 -19.48 1.53 -13.07
CA VAL A 75 -19.83 0.13 -13.39
C VAL A 75 -19.25 -0.85 -12.37
N VAL A 76 -17.93 -0.73 -12.07
CA VAL A 76 -17.23 -1.73 -11.25
C VAL A 76 -17.28 -1.44 -9.75
N GLU A 77 -17.56 -0.20 -9.36
CA GLU A 77 -17.68 0.27 -7.98
C GLU A 77 -18.94 1.12 -7.79
N PRO A 78 -20.15 0.55 -8.01
CA PRO A 78 -21.38 1.33 -7.90
C PRO A 78 -21.62 1.83 -6.48
N ARG A 79 -22.22 3.01 -6.35
CA ARG A 79 -22.63 3.63 -5.08
C ARG A 79 -21.49 4.11 -4.19
N VAL A 80 -20.29 4.32 -4.74
CA VAL A 80 -19.18 5.00 -4.04
C VAL A 80 -18.88 6.33 -4.72
N PRO A 81 -18.26 7.30 -4.05
CA PRO A 81 -17.82 8.54 -4.69
C PRO A 81 -16.96 8.27 -5.92
N SER A 82 -17.09 9.12 -6.93
CA SER A 82 -16.34 8.98 -8.18
C SER A 82 -14.82 9.09 -7.94
N PRO A 83 -13.99 8.53 -8.84
CA PRO A 83 -12.56 8.77 -8.83
C PRO A 83 -12.18 10.25 -8.80
N SER A 84 -12.88 11.09 -9.53
CA SER A 84 -12.65 12.55 -9.53
C SER A 84 -12.86 13.15 -8.14
N GLU A 85 -13.96 12.83 -7.45
CA GLU A 85 -14.21 13.28 -6.07
C GLU A 85 -13.14 12.76 -5.09
N ARG A 86 -12.69 11.51 -5.25
CA ARG A 86 -11.61 10.94 -4.40
C ARG A 86 -10.27 11.64 -4.65
N LEU A 87 -9.94 12.01 -5.90
CA LEU A 87 -8.74 12.77 -6.23
C LEU A 87 -8.81 14.20 -5.66
N ASP A 88 -9.98 14.83 -5.67
CA ASP A 88 -10.18 16.14 -5.04
C ASP A 88 -10.03 16.05 -3.52
N ALA A 89 -10.52 14.99 -2.89
CA ALA A 89 -10.27 14.72 -1.47
C ALA A 89 -8.77 14.54 -1.16
N ILE A 90 -8.00 13.88 -2.03
CA ILE A 90 -6.54 13.81 -1.89
C ILE A 90 -5.94 15.20 -1.93
N ARG A 91 -6.27 16.04 -2.94
CA ARG A 91 -5.77 17.42 -3.03
C ARG A 91 -6.10 18.23 -1.79
N PHE A 92 -7.33 18.08 -1.27
CA PHE A 92 -7.75 18.73 -0.03
C PHE A 92 -6.84 18.33 1.15
N PHE A 93 -6.61 17.04 1.42
CA PHE A 93 -5.74 16.62 2.52
C PHE A 93 -4.28 17.02 2.29
N LYS A 94 -3.79 16.97 1.06
CA LYS A 94 -2.44 17.46 0.72
C LYS A 94 -2.31 18.96 1.01
N SER A 95 -3.32 19.79 0.74
CA SER A 95 -3.31 21.21 1.08
C SER A 95 -3.28 21.47 2.59
N GLN A 96 -3.73 20.50 3.39
CA GLN A 96 -3.66 20.54 4.86
C GLN A 96 -2.32 19.98 5.42
N GLY A 97 -1.37 19.58 4.56
CA GLY A 97 -0.10 19.00 4.98
C GLY A 97 -0.21 17.52 5.45
N ILE A 98 -1.33 16.86 5.21
CA ILE A 98 -1.52 15.45 5.52
C ILE A 98 -0.99 14.59 4.36
N ALA A 99 -0.18 13.58 4.68
CA ALA A 99 0.30 12.63 3.69
C ALA A 99 -0.83 11.79 3.10
N CYS A 100 -0.79 11.57 1.77
CA CYS A 100 -1.84 10.84 1.06
C CYS A 100 -1.29 9.70 0.21
N GLY A 101 -1.99 8.57 0.20
CA GLY A 101 -1.72 7.44 -0.68
C GLY A 101 -2.85 7.10 -1.62
N MET A 102 -2.51 6.54 -2.78
CA MET A 102 -3.47 5.86 -3.64
C MET A 102 -3.33 4.35 -3.48
N PHE A 103 -4.42 3.65 -3.25
CA PHE A 103 -4.50 2.19 -3.34
C PHE A 103 -5.17 1.83 -4.66
N LEU A 104 -4.37 1.62 -5.71
CA LEU A 104 -4.84 1.19 -7.02
C LEU A 104 -5.03 -0.33 -7.01
N LEU A 105 -6.11 -0.75 -6.39
CA LEU A 105 -6.49 -2.16 -6.21
C LEU A 105 -7.99 -2.33 -5.94
N PRO A 106 -8.60 -3.36 -6.52
CA PRO A 106 -7.98 -4.26 -7.48
C PRO A 106 -7.92 -3.65 -8.89
N VAL A 107 -6.83 -3.93 -9.63
CA VAL A 107 -6.81 -3.71 -11.08
C VAL A 107 -7.51 -4.89 -11.74
N ILE A 108 -8.48 -4.59 -12.62
CA ILE A 108 -9.44 -5.54 -13.15
C ILE A 108 -9.01 -5.95 -14.56
N PRO A 109 -8.73 -7.25 -14.81
CA PRO A 109 -8.29 -7.75 -16.13
C PRO A 109 -9.24 -7.36 -17.26
N GLY A 110 -8.68 -6.81 -18.33
CA GLY A 110 -9.42 -6.39 -19.54
C GLY A 110 -10.30 -5.15 -19.36
N VAL A 111 -10.39 -4.60 -18.13
CA VAL A 111 -11.24 -3.43 -17.84
C VAL A 111 -10.38 -2.22 -17.44
N THR A 112 -9.42 -2.41 -16.52
CA THR A 112 -8.62 -1.31 -15.97
C THR A 112 -7.11 -1.55 -16.03
N ASP A 113 -6.65 -2.59 -16.72
CA ASP A 113 -5.28 -3.09 -16.75
C ASP A 113 -4.49 -2.74 -18.01
N SER A 114 -5.07 -1.98 -18.95
CA SER A 114 -4.31 -1.57 -20.13
C SER A 114 -3.17 -0.61 -19.73
N PRO A 115 -2.04 -0.61 -20.47
CA PRO A 115 -0.93 0.30 -20.18
C PRO A 115 -1.35 1.77 -20.11
N GLU A 116 -2.27 2.20 -20.97
CA GLU A 116 -2.77 3.57 -21.07
C GLU A 116 -3.59 3.93 -19.82
N LEU A 117 -4.48 3.04 -19.35
CA LEU A 117 -5.30 3.26 -18.15
C LEU A 117 -4.45 3.24 -16.88
N LEU A 118 -3.45 2.37 -16.81
CA LEU A 118 -2.49 2.36 -15.70
C LEU A 118 -1.64 3.63 -15.68
N GLU A 119 -1.21 4.12 -16.84
CA GLU A 119 -0.47 5.39 -16.94
C GLU A 119 -1.34 6.57 -16.56
N GLU A 120 -2.59 6.63 -17.01
CA GLU A 120 -3.55 7.65 -16.61
C GLU A 120 -3.75 7.66 -15.10
N ALA A 121 -3.88 6.47 -14.47
CA ALA A 121 -4.02 6.35 -13.03
C ALA A 121 -2.82 6.93 -12.29
N VAL A 122 -1.59 6.60 -12.71
CA VAL A 122 -0.37 7.12 -12.09
C VAL A 122 -0.22 8.62 -12.34
N ALA A 123 -0.54 9.10 -13.54
CA ALA A 123 -0.47 10.52 -13.88
C ALA A 123 -1.45 11.35 -13.02
N LYS A 124 -2.72 10.91 -12.91
CA LYS A 124 -3.72 11.58 -12.07
C LYS A 124 -3.35 11.53 -10.59
N ALA A 125 -2.82 10.41 -10.10
CA ALA A 125 -2.33 10.28 -8.73
C ALA A 125 -1.17 11.26 -8.45
N SER A 126 -0.17 11.28 -9.33
CA SER A 126 0.96 12.21 -9.24
C SER A 126 0.50 13.67 -9.28
N GLY A 127 -0.43 14.00 -10.21
CA GLY A 127 -1.03 15.34 -10.31
C GLY A 127 -1.89 15.76 -9.11
N ALA A 128 -2.43 14.78 -8.35
CA ALA A 128 -3.11 15.04 -7.08
C ALA A 128 -2.14 15.15 -5.90
N GLY A 129 -0.85 14.86 -6.09
CA GLY A 129 0.20 14.99 -5.07
C GLY A 129 0.29 13.80 -4.11
N VAL A 130 -0.07 12.58 -4.52
CA VAL A 130 0.07 11.41 -3.66
C VAL A 130 1.54 11.15 -3.32
N ASP A 131 1.78 10.71 -2.09
CA ASP A 131 3.12 10.37 -1.61
C ASP A 131 3.54 8.94 -1.99
N PHE A 132 2.57 8.07 -2.28
CA PHE A 132 2.82 6.68 -2.70
C PHE A 132 1.59 6.06 -3.38
N ILE A 133 1.84 4.98 -4.16
CA ILE A 133 0.79 4.15 -4.73
C ILE A 133 1.00 2.70 -4.30
N ILE A 134 0.01 2.10 -3.65
CA ILE A 134 -0.05 0.65 -3.44
C ILE A 134 -0.83 0.04 -4.59
N PHE A 135 -0.26 -0.97 -5.22
CA PHE A 135 -0.80 -1.60 -6.42
C PHE A 135 -0.99 -3.09 -6.22
N SER A 136 -2.11 -3.61 -6.73
CA SER A 136 -2.34 -5.05 -6.83
C SER A 136 -3.36 -5.38 -7.91
N GLY A 137 -3.13 -6.49 -8.59
CA GLY A 137 -4.13 -7.12 -9.43
C GLY A 137 -5.30 -7.69 -8.61
N MET A 138 -6.31 -8.18 -9.30
CA MET A 138 -7.51 -8.74 -8.71
C MET A 138 -7.32 -10.22 -8.36
N THR A 139 -7.82 -10.63 -7.19
CA THR A 139 -8.09 -12.04 -6.85
C THR A 139 -9.59 -12.33 -7.02
N LEU A 140 -9.93 -13.49 -7.54
CA LEU A 140 -11.31 -13.89 -7.83
C LEU A 140 -11.65 -15.23 -7.18
N LYS A 141 -11.68 -15.24 -5.84
CA LYS A 141 -11.93 -16.42 -5.03
C LYS A 141 -13.38 -16.91 -5.22
N GLU A 142 -13.57 -18.23 -5.23
CA GLU A 142 -14.91 -18.85 -5.30
C GLU A 142 -15.86 -18.31 -4.22
N GLY A 143 -17.11 -18.05 -4.62
CA GLY A 143 -18.18 -17.57 -3.75
C GLY A 143 -19.07 -16.51 -4.38
N ARG A 144 -20.07 -16.06 -3.64
CA ARG A 144 -21.09 -15.11 -4.12
C ARG A 144 -20.53 -13.84 -4.75
N GLN A 145 -19.37 -13.36 -4.26
CA GLN A 145 -18.74 -12.16 -4.80
C GLN A 145 -18.22 -12.39 -6.21
N LYS A 146 -17.64 -13.58 -6.47
CA LYS A 146 -17.22 -13.98 -7.82
C LYS A 146 -18.43 -14.07 -8.76
N ASP A 147 -19.50 -14.74 -8.33
CA ASP A 147 -20.70 -14.91 -9.15
C ASP A 147 -21.31 -13.56 -9.52
N TYR A 148 -21.43 -12.66 -8.56
CA TYR A 148 -21.91 -11.30 -8.79
C TYR A 148 -20.99 -10.52 -9.76
N PHE A 149 -19.69 -10.56 -9.53
CA PHE A 149 -18.71 -9.87 -10.36
C PHE A 149 -18.72 -10.40 -11.81
N ILE A 150 -18.71 -11.73 -12.00
CA ILE A 150 -18.79 -12.35 -13.32
C ILE A 150 -20.11 -12.01 -14.02
N GLY A 151 -21.21 -11.90 -13.28
CA GLY A 151 -22.48 -11.41 -13.80
C GLY A 151 -22.34 -9.98 -14.35
N ALA A 152 -21.81 -9.06 -13.55
CA ALA A 152 -21.58 -7.67 -13.96
C ALA A 152 -20.64 -7.55 -15.16
N VAL A 153 -19.54 -8.34 -15.17
CA VAL A 153 -18.62 -8.38 -16.32
C VAL A 153 -19.32 -8.88 -17.58
N ARG A 154 -20.14 -9.93 -17.49
CA ARG A 154 -20.88 -10.45 -18.64
C ARG A 154 -21.87 -9.43 -19.19
N ASP A 155 -22.52 -8.65 -18.32
CA ASP A 155 -23.52 -7.66 -18.72
C ASP A 155 -22.90 -6.42 -19.37
N HIS A 156 -21.74 -5.96 -18.88
CA HIS A 156 -21.07 -4.74 -19.36
C HIS A 156 -19.88 -5.00 -20.30
N TYR A 157 -19.23 -6.17 -20.18
CA TYR A 157 -18.04 -6.57 -20.94
C TYR A 157 -18.16 -8.02 -21.45
N PRO A 158 -19.13 -8.37 -22.28
CA PRO A 158 -19.46 -9.78 -22.62
C PRO A 158 -18.28 -10.53 -23.26
N ARG A 159 -17.37 -9.82 -23.93
CA ARG A 159 -16.19 -10.44 -24.59
C ARG A 159 -15.15 -10.95 -23.59
N LEU A 160 -15.15 -10.45 -22.36
CA LEU A 160 -14.13 -10.80 -21.35
C LEU A 160 -14.44 -12.12 -20.60
N ALA A 161 -15.63 -12.66 -20.67
CA ALA A 161 -16.03 -13.84 -19.90
C ALA A 161 -15.15 -15.09 -20.17
N ALA A 162 -14.63 -15.23 -21.39
CA ALA A 162 -13.72 -16.32 -21.76
C ALA A 162 -12.32 -16.09 -21.16
N ASP A 163 -11.84 -14.85 -21.15
CA ASP A 163 -10.52 -14.48 -20.62
C ASP A 163 -10.43 -14.71 -19.12
N TYR A 164 -11.52 -14.44 -18.38
CA TYR A 164 -11.54 -14.70 -16.92
C TYR A 164 -11.35 -16.17 -16.58
N ARG A 165 -11.89 -17.10 -17.37
CA ARG A 165 -11.63 -18.54 -17.18
C ARG A 165 -10.18 -18.90 -17.41
N ARG A 166 -9.55 -18.28 -18.41
CA ARG A 166 -8.11 -18.48 -18.70
C ARG A 166 -7.22 -17.90 -17.61
N ILE A 167 -7.54 -16.69 -17.12
CA ILE A 167 -6.74 -15.99 -16.11
C ILE A 167 -6.89 -16.63 -14.73
N TYR A 168 -8.08 -17.10 -14.34
CA TYR A 168 -8.38 -17.56 -12.97
C TYR A 168 -8.69 -19.06 -12.84
N GLY A 169 -8.60 -19.83 -13.91
CA GLY A 169 -9.03 -21.24 -13.94
C GLY A 169 -8.14 -22.23 -13.16
N GLY A 170 -6.97 -21.80 -12.70
CA GLY A 170 -5.97 -22.69 -12.09
C GLY A 170 -5.84 -22.61 -10.57
N SER A 171 -6.46 -21.64 -9.89
CA SER A 171 -6.25 -21.41 -8.46
C SER A 171 -7.55 -21.49 -7.67
N LYS A 172 -7.59 -22.37 -6.64
CA LYS A 172 -8.69 -22.42 -5.66
C LYS A 172 -8.78 -21.15 -4.79
N TRP A 173 -7.72 -20.35 -4.75
CA TRP A 173 -7.67 -19.09 -4.03
C TRP A 173 -8.07 -17.90 -4.88
N GLY A 174 -8.35 -18.13 -6.18
CA GLY A 174 -8.74 -17.09 -7.13
C GLY A 174 -7.58 -16.18 -7.51
N GLU A 175 -6.36 -16.66 -7.42
CA GLU A 175 -5.18 -15.94 -7.93
C GLU A 175 -5.13 -16.05 -9.45
N PRO A 176 -4.75 -14.98 -10.15
CA PRO A 176 -4.53 -15.05 -11.58
C PRO A 176 -3.28 -15.88 -11.91
N VAL A 177 -3.21 -16.39 -13.13
CA VAL A 177 -2.01 -17.11 -13.61
C VAL A 177 -0.77 -16.23 -13.52
N PRO A 178 0.42 -16.81 -13.22
CA PRO A 178 1.65 -16.04 -13.03
C PRO A 178 2.02 -15.13 -14.22
N GLU A 179 1.83 -15.62 -15.45
CA GLU A 179 2.15 -14.89 -16.67
C GLU A 179 1.41 -13.56 -16.76
N TYR A 180 0.12 -13.54 -16.36
CA TYR A 180 -0.68 -12.33 -16.31
C TYR A 180 -0.17 -11.38 -15.22
N SER A 181 0.05 -11.90 -14.00
CA SER A 181 0.51 -11.12 -12.86
C SER A 181 1.87 -10.47 -13.13
N ASP A 182 2.81 -11.22 -13.70
CA ASP A 182 4.15 -10.75 -14.04
C ASP A 182 4.12 -9.67 -15.12
N SER A 183 3.27 -9.85 -16.14
CA SER A 183 3.08 -8.85 -17.18
C SER A 183 2.52 -7.54 -16.62
N LEU A 184 1.45 -7.64 -15.81
CA LEU A 184 0.82 -6.50 -15.15
C LEU A 184 1.83 -5.74 -14.26
N ASN A 185 2.58 -6.48 -13.42
CA ASN A 185 3.58 -5.90 -12.52
C ASN A 185 4.73 -5.23 -13.28
N ARG A 186 5.22 -5.81 -14.38
CA ARG A 186 6.26 -5.19 -15.22
C ARG A 186 5.77 -3.88 -15.84
N THR A 187 4.55 -3.89 -16.41
CA THR A 187 3.94 -2.70 -17.01
C THR A 187 3.80 -1.58 -15.99
N PHE A 188 3.17 -1.86 -14.85
CA PHE A 188 2.99 -0.88 -13.79
C PHE A 188 4.34 -0.37 -13.25
N GLY A 189 5.30 -1.26 -12.99
CA GLY A 189 6.63 -0.91 -12.51
C GLY A 189 7.39 0.02 -13.48
N ALA A 190 7.23 -0.14 -14.79
CA ALA A 190 7.82 0.76 -15.78
C ALA A 190 7.17 2.16 -15.73
N ILE A 191 5.85 2.23 -15.56
CA ILE A 191 5.10 3.48 -15.48
C ILE A 191 5.51 4.27 -14.23
N VAL A 192 5.43 3.67 -13.03
CA VAL A 192 5.71 4.39 -11.77
C VAL A 192 7.15 4.91 -11.69
N ARG A 193 8.12 4.22 -12.30
CA ARG A 193 9.51 4.71 -12.41
C ARG A 193 9.60 6.01 -13.21
N ARG A 194 8.84 6.15 -14.31
CA ARG A 194 8.81 7.39 -15.11
C ARG A 194 8.24 8.57 -14.30
N TYR A 195 7.22 8.31 -13.50
CA TYR A 195 6.58 9.33 -12.65
C TYR A 195 7.27 9.53 -11.30
N LYS A 196 8.27 8.70 -10.96
CA LYS A 196 9.01 8.73 -9.68
C LYS A 196 8.09 8.64 -8.45
N VAL A 197 6.95 7.95 -8.56
CA VAL A 197 6.03 7.74 -7.45
C VAL A 197 6.42 6.48 -6.69
N PRO A 198 6.61 6.55 -5.35
CA PRO A 198 6.90 5.38 -4.53
C PRO A 198 5.76 4.34 -4.60
N ILE A 199 6.13 3.05 -4.71
CA ILE A 199 5.16 1.92 -4.70
C ILE A 199 4.94 1.33 -3.30
N ARG A 200 5.48 1.97 -2.29
CA ARG A 200 5.34 1.68 -0.87
C ARG A 200 5.25 2.99 -0.10
N MET A 201 4.63 2.94 1.06
CA MET A 201 4.62 4.06 1.99
C MET A 201 6.07 4.40 2.38
N PRO A 202 6.59 5.60 2.01
CA PRO A 202 7.96 5.95 2.35
C PRO A 202 8.13 6.08 3.88
N PRO A 203 9.17 5.49 4.49
CA PRO A 203 9.43 5.66 5.93
C PRO A 203 9.58 7.12 6.34
N ALA A 204 10.00 7.99 5.44
CA ALA A 204 10.11 9.44 5.69
C ALA A 204 8.80 10.10 6.14
N LEU A 205 7.64 9.49 5.84
CA LEU A 205 6.33 10.04 6.23
C LEU A 205 5.99 9.83 7.71
N TYR A 206 6.67 8.92 8.39
CA TYR A 206 6.32 8.53 9.77
C TYR A 206 7.53 8.15 10.63
N ARG A 207 8.75 8.22 10.09
CA ARG A 207 9.95 7.77 10.83
C ARG A 207 10.24 8.59 12.10
N ASP A 208 9.80 9.83 12.15
CA ASP A 208 9.98 10.72 13.30
C ASP A 208 9.07 10.38 14.49
N VAL A 209 8.11 9.49 14.29
CA VAL A 209 7.25 8.92 15.35
C VAL A 209 7.59 7.46 15.65
N LEU A 210 8.56 6.88 14.93
CA LEU A 210 9.05 5.54 15.19
C LEU A 210 10.19 5.56 16.20
N GLY A 211 10.19 4.58 17.09
CA GLY A 211 11.37 4.23 17.86
C GLY A 211 12.51 3.70 16.96
N GLU A 212 13.70 3.63 17.50
CA GLU A 212 14.89 3.14 16.81
C GLU A 212 14.66 1.71 16.24
N ASN A 213 14.12 0.81 17.07
CA ASN A 213 13.85 -0.56 16.68
C ASN A 213 12.76 -0.64 15.61
N ASP A 214 11.70 0.16 15.75
CA ASP A 214 10.58 0.17 14.80
C ASP A 214 11.01 0.61 13.41
N LEU A 215 11.90 1.61 13.33
CA LEU A 215 12.45 2.05 12.06
C LEU A 215 13.24 0.94 11.37
N VAL A 216 14.07 0.22 12.12
CA VAL A 216 14.83 -0.94 11.63
C VAL A 216 13.88 -2.03 11.13
N VAL A 217 12.88 -2.40 11.95
CA VAL A 217 11.87 -3.42 11.60
C VAL A 217 11.17 -3.05 10.29
N VAL A 218 10.67 -1.84 10.17
CA VAL A 218 9.97 -1.37 8.96
C VAL A 218 10.86 -1.47 7.72
N ILE A 219 12.12 -1.06 7.81
CA ILE A 219 13.04 -1.12 6.67
C ILE A 219 13.34 -2.58 6.28
N LEU A 220 13.59 -3.45 7.25
CA LEU A 220 13.82 -4.88 6.99
C LEU A 220 12.60 -5.57 6.37
N GLU A 221 11.39 -5.29 6.85
CA GLU A 221 10.16 -5.82 6.28
C GLU A 221 9.91 -5.33 4.85
N GLN A 222 10.22 -4.08 4.55
CA GLN A 222 10.13 -3.55 3.19
C GLN A 222 11.14 -4.20 2.26
N ILE A 223 12.38 -4.42 2.71
CA ILE A 223 13.39 -5.18 1.95
C ILE A 223 12.91 -6.62 1.69
N ASP A 224 12.42 -7.31 2.73
CA ASP A 224 11.87 -8.67 2.60
C ASP A 224 10.78 -8.74 1.55
N TYR A 225 9.84 -7.80 1.61
CA TYR A 225 8.75 -7.71 0.66
C TYR A 225 9.24 -7.47 -0.77
N LEU A 226 10.14 -6.50 -0.99
CA LEU A 226 10.65 -6.16 -2.32
C LEU A 226 11.42 -7.32 -2.96
N LEU A 227 12.20 -8.08 -2.17
CA LEU A 227 12.89 -9.27 -2.63
C LEU A 227 11.91 -10.39 -3.02
N ARG A 228 10.90 -10.63 -2.20
CA ARG A 228 9.86 -11.64 -2.51
C ARG A 228 9.07 -11.29 -3.76
N MET A 229 8.79 -10.00 -3.99
CA MET A 229 8.15 -9.55 -5.23
C MET A 229 9.00 -9.80 -6.48
N GLN A 230 10.32 -9.94 -6.31
CA GLN A 230 11.27 -10.32 -7.37
C GLN A 230 11.48 -11.85 -7.46
N GLY A 231 10.71 -12.65 -6.72
CA GLY A 231 10.85 -14.10 -6.65
C GLY A 231 12.10 -14.58 -5.88
N GLN A 232 12.74 -13.70 -5.12
CA GLN A 232 13.95 -14.01 -4.37
C GLN A 232 13.62 -14.47 -2.93
N ARG A 233 14.44 -15.35 -2.39
CA ARG A 233 14.41 -15.71 -0.95
C ARG A 233 14.99 -14.55 -0.15
N SER A 234 14.41 -14.26 1.01
CA SER A 234 14.84 -13.17 1.86
C SER A 234 15.02 -13.63 3.31
N PRO A 235 16.15 -13.32 3.96
CA PRO A 235 16.35 -13.56 5.38
C PRO A 235 15.78 -12.42 6.25
N PHE A 236 15.47 -11.27 5.66
CA PHE A 236 15.16 -10.03 6.38
C PHE A 236 13.87 -10.10 7.20
N GLY A 237 12.86 -10.86 6.75
CA GLY A 237 11.62 -11.02 7.52
C GLY A 237 11.82 -11.72 8.87
N ARG A 238 12.77 -12.67 8.97
CA ARG A 238 13.10 -13.29 10.25
C ARG A 238 13.86 -12.32 11.16
N ALA A 239 14.81 -11.59 10.62
CA ALA A 239 15.55 -10.56 11.36
C ALA A 239 14.59 -9.48 11.89
N ALA A 240 13.65 -8.98 11.05
CA ALA A 240 12.63 -8.02 11.46
C ALA A 240 11.79 -8.54 12.63
N TYR A 241 11.33 -9.81 12.53
CA TYR A 241 10.55 -10.43 13.62
C TYR A 241 11.34 -10.51 14.93
N SER A 242 12.59 -10.97 14.89
CA SER A 242 13.40 -11.05 16.11
C SER A 242 13.65 -9.69 16.74
N ILE A 243 13.95 -8.69 15.93
CA ILE A 243 14.18 -7.32 16.40
C ILE A 243 12.90 -6.70 16.97
N SER A 244 11.73 -6.99 16.40
CA SER A 244 10.45 -6.48 16.91
C SER A 244 10.08 -7.00 18.32
N GLN A 245 10.75 -8.05 18.80
CA GLN A 245 10.54 -8.60 20.14
C GLN A 245 11.48 -8.00 21.19
N ILE A 246 12.40 -7.12 20.81
CA ILE A 246 13.39 -6.52 21.71
C ILE A 246 12.85 -5.17 22.22
N PRO A 247 12.62 -5.02 23.52
CA PRO A 247 12.15 -3.76 24.08
C PRO A 247 13.28 -2.72 24.25
N GLU A 248 14.54 -3.17 24.40
CA GLU A 248 15.68 -2.31 24.59
C GLU A 248 16.16 -1.72 23.24
N PRO A 249 16.69 -0.48 23.21
CA PRO A 249 17.24 0.11 22.00
C PRO A 249 18.37 -0.73 21.40
N LEU A 250 18.31 -1.01 20.10
CA LEU A 250 19.32 -1.78 19.35
C LEU A 250 20.70 -1.13 19.38
N SER A 251 20.77 0.18 19.53
CA SER A 251 22.05 0.90 19.67
C SER A 251 22.90 0.39 20.84
N GLY A 252 22.25 -0.13 21.89
CA GLY A 252 22.91 -0.80 23.00
C GLY A 252 23.44 -2.21 22.70
N LEU A 253 22.95 -2.85 21.63
CA LEU A 253 23.25 -4.24 21.26
C LEU A 253 24.22 -4.36 20.07
N LYS A 254 24.86 -3.29 19.62
CA LYS A 254 25.68 -3.26 18.38
C LYS A 254 26.69 -4.40 18.25
N GLY A 255 27.25 -4.89 19.35
CA GLY A 255 28.19 -6.01 19.36
C GLY A 255 27.55 -7.39 19.39
N GLY A 256 26.23 -7.52 19.61
CA GLY A 256 25.51 -8.78 19.78
C GLY A 256 24.36 -8.99 18.79
N LEU A 257 24.27 -8.18 17.73
CA LEU A 257 23.16 -8.29 16.77
C LEU A 257 23.09 -9.66 16.07
N ARG A 258 24.21 -10.31 15.85
CA ARG A 258 24.29 -11.66 15.23
C ARG A 258 23.80 -12.77 16.14
N ASP A 259 23.70 -12.54 17.44
CA ASP A 259 23.15 -13.50 18.39
C ASP A 259 21.63 -13.58 18.27
N LEU A 260 21.01 -12.61 17.62
CA LEU A 260 19.58 -12.60 17.37
C LEU A 260 19.21 -13.58 16.25
N TRP A 261 18.19 -14.37 16.49
CA TRP A 261 17.72 -15.36 15.51
C TRP A 261 17.34 -14.70 14.17
N GLY A 262 17.93 -15.21 13.09
CA GLY A 262 17.68 -14.69 11.73
C GLY A 262 18.46 -13.44 11.35
N VAL A 263 19.31 -12.90 12.23
CA VAL A 263 20.22 -11.79 11.92
C VAL A 263 21.56 -12.34 11.48
N GLY A 264 21.74 -12.53 10.18
CA GLY A 264 23.04 -12.82 9.57
C GLY A 264 23.80 -11.55 9.21
N GLU A 265 24.99 -11.71 8.64
CA GLU A 265 25.90 -10.62 8.28
C GLU A 265 25.25 -9.52 7.42
N THR A 266 24.47 -9.91 6.43
CA THR A 266 23.79 -8.95 5.55
C THR A 266 22.72 -8.15 6.30
N ALA A 267 21.95 -8.80 7.18
CA ALA A 267 20.92 -8.13 7.97
C ALA A 267 21.58 -7.19 9.02
N GLU A 268 22.62 -7.65 9.71
CA GLU A 268 23.38 -6.83 10.66
C GLU A 268 23.89 -5.54 10.02
N ARG A 269 24.48 -5.63 8.82
CA ARG A 269 25.00 -4.44 8.12
C ARG A 269 23.89 -3.44 7.79
N VAL A 270 22.73 -3.93 7.33
CA VAL A 270 21.56 -3.08 7.10
C VAL A 270 21.10 -2.43 8.40
N VAL A 271 21.01 -3.21 9.49
CA VAL A 271 20.63 -2.70 10.82
C VAL A 271 21.57 -1.59 11.26
N LEU A 272 22.89 -1.82 11.21
CA LEU A 272 23.90 -0.84 11.61
C LEU A 272 23.82 0.44 10.77
N GLU A 273 23.66 0.30 9.44
CA GLU A 273 23.49 1.46 8.55
C GLU A 273 22.24 2.27 8.92
N VAL A 274 21.12 1.59 9.23
CA VAL A 274 19.87 2.26 9.64
C VAL A 274 20.03 2.96 10.99
N LEU A 275 20.69 2.33 11.95
CA LEU A 275 20.96 2.92 13.26
C LEU A 275 21.84 4.17 13.17
N GLU A 276 22.80 4.18 12.25
CA GLU A 276 23.72 5.29 12.06
C GLU A 276 23.12 6.44 11.25
N THR A 277 22.39 6.12 10.17
CA THR A 277 21.98 7.10 9.15
C THR A 277 20.47 7.33 9.07
N GLY A 278 19.67 6.48 9.73
CA GLY A 278 18.20 6.45 9.59
C GLY A 278 17.72 5.94 8.22
N LYS A 279 18.60 5.34 7.41
CA LYS A 279 18.31 4.88 6.05
C LYS A 279 19.08 3.60 5.75
N SER A 280 18.71 2.89 4.67
CA SER A 280 19.51 1.81 4.11
C SER A 280 19.72 2.03 2.62
N SER A 281 20.97 2.04 2.20
CA SER A 281 21.37 2.13 0.79
C SER A 281 20.82 0.95 -0.01
N TYR A 282 20.82 -0.25 0.58
CA TYR A 282 20.26 -1.45 -0.03
C TYR A 282 18.75 -1.33 -0.27
N HIS A 283 18.00 -0.82 0.73
CA HIS A 283 16.57 -0.54 0.57
C HIS A 283 16.30 0.47 -0.55
N GLN A 284 17.07 1.55 -0.62
CA GLN A 284 16.92 2.58 -1.66
C GLN A 284 17.19 2.02 -3.07
N GLN A 285 18.19 1.15 -3.22
CA GLN A 285 18.49 0.48 -4.49
C GLN A 285 17.36 -0.43 -4.95
N LEU A 286 16.76 -1.20 -4.04
CA LEU A 286 15.60 -2.04 -4.35
C LEU A 286 14.39 -1.20 -4.77
N LEU A 287 14.13 -0.08 -4.11
CA LEU A 287 13.06 0.85 -4.48
C LEU A 287 13.28 1.47 -5.87
N ALA A 288 14.54 1.76 -6.22
CA ALA A 288 14.90 2.27 -7.54
C ALA A 288 14.78 1.22 -8.66
N GLY A 289 14.42 -0.03 -8.33
CA GLY A 289 14.32 -1.13 -9.30
C GLY A 289 15.68 -1.62 -9.82
N GLN A 290 16.76 -1.27 -9.14
CA GLN A 290 18.08 -1.82 -9.42
C GLN A 290 18.17 -3.18 -8.71
N GLY A 291 17.84 -4.25 -9.44
CA GLY A 291 17.99 -5.62 -8.96
C GLY A 291 19.47 -5.96 -8.75
N ILE A 292 19.98 -5.69 -7.57
CA ILE A 292 21.29 -6.16 -7.17
C ILE A 292 21.10 -7.54 -6.55
N ARG A 293 21.71 -8.58 -7.15
CA ARG A 293 21.84 -9.88 -6.51
C ARG A 293 22.63 -9.67 -5.21
N PRO A 294 22.14 -10.16 -4.05
CA PRO A 294 22.83 -10.01 -2.76
C PRO A 294 24.27 -10.51 -2.75
N GLU A 295 24.59 -11.42 -3.66
CA GLU A 295 25.87 -12.13 -3.75
C GLU A 295 26.95 -11.36 -4.55
N ALA A 296 26.65 -10.25 -5.19
CA ALA A 296 27.54 -9.64 -6.16
C ALA A 296 28.50 -8.58 -5.58
N ARG A 297 28.39 -8.19 -4.31
CA ARG A 297 29.36 -7.27 -3.63
C ARG A 297 29.31 -7.39 -2.11
N LEU A 298 29.93 -8.43 -1.60
CA LEU A 298 30.40 -8.49 -0.22
C LEU A 298 31.84 -8.94 -0.19
#